data_72cc23a7df605ef3419fdd5724190a22
#
_entry.id   72cc23a7df605ef3419fdd5724190a22
#
_cell.length_a   1.000
_cell.length_b   1.000
_cell.length_c   1.000
_cell.angle_alpha   90.00
_cell.angle_beta   90.00
_cell.angle_gamma   90.00
#
_symmetry.space_group_name_H-M   'P 1'
#
loop_
_entity.id
_entity.type
_entity.pdbx_description
1 polymer ?
#
loop_
_entity_poly.entity_id
_entity_poly.type
_entity_poly.pdbx_seq_one_letter_code
_entity_poly.pdbx_strand_id
1 'polypeptide(L)'
;MTSDSIPLSPSLKESIDSFLERQDLLFWYQNYSWEADTKSSNFRDIVSLEIELSKAAKQNSITCEQVKKIARWGGHPMLEKIRCNPIINLSMYKGNSLASWVKEDPAEGLRKIRPQVSYVGPTYMTKILRFSVPSEFGALDTRITRVFGRGDPKHSYMHLLDLEAQDQGWKWFIKYPQPAWPDEYSKFIFILRYMVQKMNQKDIRCPHPQMLYDHGLRLPGVWECADVEMALFSFASERIYPKMDQGNR
;
A
#
# COMPACT_ATOMS: atom_id res chain seq x y z
N MET A 1 -2.14 16.04 -20.41
CA MET A 1 -1.13 15.21 -19.73
C MET A 1 -0.69 14.14 -20.70
N THR A 2 0.53 14.20 -21.18
CA THR A 2 1.12 13.17 -22.04
C THR A 2 1.17 11.88 -21.23
N SER A 3 0.67 10.79 -21.81
CA SER A 3 0.65 9.46 -21.21
C SER A 3 2.08 8.96 -21.04
N ASP A 4 2.70 9.28 -19.92
CA ASP A 4 3.91 8.59 -19.52
C ASP A 4 3.53 7.11 -19.40
N SER A 5 4.04 6.28 -20.30
CA SER A 5 3.71 4.87 -20.33
C SER A 5 4.23 4.22 -19.05
N ILE A 6 3.32 3.77 -18.20
CA ILE A 6 3.67 3.01 -16.99
C ILE A 6 4.56 1.84 -17.41
N PRO A 7 5.77 1.67 -16.81
CA PRO A 7 6.79 0.73 -17.27
C PRO A 7 6.48 -0.71 -16.83
N LEU A 8 5.38 -1.26 -17.35
CA LEU A 8 4.98 -2.65 -17.18
C LEU A 8 5.04 -3.39 -18.53
N SER A 9 5.45 -4.65 -18.51
CA SER A 9 5.42 -5.49 -19.71
C SER A 9 3.99 -5.69 -20.24
N PRO A 10 3.79 -5.90 -21.55
CA PRO A 10 2.46 -6.18 -22.10
C PRO A 10 1.77 -7.36 -21.41
N SER A 11 2.48 -8.46 -21.18
CA SER A 11 1.93 -9.66 -20.52
C SER A 11 1.48 -9.39 -19.09
N LEU A 12 2.19 -8.52 -18.36
CA LEU A 12 1.77 -8.12 -17.00
C LEU A 12 0.52 -7.23 -17.04
N LYS A 13 0.43 -6.31 -18.02
CA LYS A 13 -0.78 -5.50 -18.23
C LYS A 13 -1.99 -6.37 -18.56
N GLU A 14 -1.85 -7.36 -19.45
CA GLU A 14 -2.89 -8.33 -19.76
C GLU A 14 -3.35 -9.12 -18.52
N SER A 15 -2.40 -9.56 -17.70
CA SER A 15 -2.72 -10.24 -16.43
C SER A 15 -3.51 -9.34 -15.48
N ILE A 16 -3.14 -8.07 -15.37
CA ILE A 16 -3.85 -7.09 -14.53
C ILE A 16 -5.25 -6.82 -15.12
N ASP A 17 -5.37 -6.61 -16.42
CA ASP A 17 -6.65 -6.41 -17.09
C ASP A 17 -7.59 -7.59 -16.85
N SER A 18 -7.10 -8.82 -17.01
CA SER A 18 -7.85 -10.05 -16.71
C SER A 18 -8.26 -10.15 -15.21
N PHE A 19 -7.44 -9.63 -14.30
CA PHE A 19 -7.81 -9.53 -12.90
C PHE A 19 -8.95 -8.54 -12.70
N LEU A 20 -8.87 -7.33 -13.28
CA LEU A 20 -9.88 -6.27 -13.19
C LEU A 20 -11.21 -6.59 -13.89
N GLU A 21 -11.22 -7.54 -14.81
CA GLU A 21 -12.44 -8.08 -15.43
C GLU A 21 -13.15 -9.07 -14.49
N ARG A 22 -12.40 -9.82 -13.70
CA ARG A 22 -12.93 -10.87 -12.82
C ARG A 22 -13.19 -10.41 -11.40
N GLN A 23 -12.60 -9.28 -10.98
CA GLN A 23 -12.68 -8.79 -9.61
C GLN A 23 -13.22 -7.36 -9.56
N ASP A 24 -14.22 -7.16 -8.74
CA ASP A 24 -14.79 -5.83 -8.46
C ASP A 24 -13.96 -5.13 -7.36
N LEU A 25 -13.05 -4.23 -7.76
CA LEU A 25 -12.24 -3.47 -6.80
C LEU A 25 -13.08 -2.56 -5.91
N LEU A 26 -14.22 -2.04 -6.41
CA LEU A 26 -15.13 -1.23 -5.60
C LEU A 26 -15.72 -2.05 -4.46
N PHE A 27 -16.18 -3.27 -4.76
CA PHE A 27 -16.64 -4.21 -3.75
C PHE A 27 -15.55 -4.48 -2.70
N TRP A 28 -14.33 -4.78 -3.13
CA TRP A 28 -13.22 -5.06 -2.22
C TRP A 28 -12.82 -3.86 -1.37
N TYR A 29 -12.79 -2.66 -1.94
CA TYR A 29 -12.54 -1.43 -1.19
C TYR A 29 -13.62 -1.19 -0.11
N GLN A 30 -14.89 -1.37 -0.45
CA GLN A 30 -16.00 -1.20 0.48
C GLN A 30 -16.00 -2.25 1.61
N ASN A 31 -15.42 -3.42 1.36
CA ASN A 31 -15.29 -4.50 2.34
C ASN A 31 -13.94 -4.52 3.06
N TYR A 32 -13.14 -3.46 2.92
CA TYR A 32 -11.89 -3.32 3.66
C TYR A 32 -12.16 -3.39 5.17
N SER A 33 -11.32 -4.19 5.86
CA SER A 33 -11.36 -4.33 7.31
C SER A 33 -9.97 -4.62 7.86
N TRP A 34 -9.47 -3.74 8.69
CA TRP A 34 -8.25 -3.91 9.46
C TRP A 34 -8.42 -3.24 10.82
N GLU A 35 -8.35 -4.01 11.92
CA GLU A 35 -8.60 -3.53 13.28
C GLU A 35 -9.92 -2.74 13.36
N ALA A 36 -9.86 -1.46 13.78
CA ALA A 36 -11.02 -0.57 13.84
C ALA A 36 -11.37 0.10 12.51
N ASP A 37 -10.52 -0.05 11.47
CA ASP A 37 -10.72 0.59 10.17
C ASP A 37 -11.60 -0.26 9.26
N THR A 38 -12.84 0.19 9.09
CA THR A 38 -13.83 -0.39 8.18
C THR A 38 -14.55 0.73 7.43
N LYS A 39 -15.32 0.40 6.40
CA LYS A 39 -16.17 1.38 5.72
C LYS A 39 -17.16 2.04 6.68
N SER A 40 -17.73 1.29 7.61
CA SER A 40 -18.68 1.81 8.61
C SER A 40 -18.03 2.76 9.63
N SER A 41 -16.73 2.60 9.92
CA SER A 41 -15.96 3.53 10.75
C SER A 41 -15.40 4.72 9.96
N ASN A 42 -15.69 4.82 8.63
CA ASN A 42 -15.07 5.76 7.71
C ASN A 42 -13.52 5.70 7.73
N PHE A 43 -12.95 4.51 7.94
CA PHE A 43 -11.50 4.29 7.98
C PHE A 43 -10.79 5.27 8.93
N ARG A 44 -11.33 5.47 10.12
CA ARG A 44 -10.98 6.54 11.06
C ARG A 44 -9.47 6.69 11.31
N ASP A 45 -8.80 5.58 11.59
CA ASP A 45 -7.38 5.61 11.97
C ASP A 45 -6.50 5.78 10.72
N ILE A 46 -6.87 5.16 9.59
CA ILE A 46 -6.23 5.40 8.27
C ILE A 46 -6.32 6.87 7.89
N VAL A 47 -7.52 7.46 7.94
CA VAL A 47 -7.74 8.87 7.59
C VAL A 47 -6.91 9.79 8.48
N SER A 48 -6.88 9.53 9.79
CA SER A 48 -6.07 10.29 10.74
C SER A 48 -4.58 10.22 10.42
N LEU A 49 -4.06 9.02 10.12
CA LEU A 49 -2.66 8.83 9.73
C LEU A 49 -2.33 9.52 8.40
N GLU A 50 -3.19 9.40 7.39
CA GLU A 50 -2.98 10.07 6.10
C GLU A 50 -2.93 11.59 6.24
N ILE A 51 -3.83 12.19 7.02
CA ILE A 51 -3.83 13.64 7.28
C ILE A 51 -2.51 14.07 7.94
N GLU A 52 -2.11 13.37 9.01
CA GLU A 52 -0.91 13.71 9.76
C GLU A 52 0.36 13.53 8.91
N LEU A 53 0.50 12.37 8.28
CA LEU A 53 1.73 12.01 7.55
C LEU A 53 1.89 12.77 6.24
N SER A 54 0.81 12.98 5.48
CA SER A 54 0.86 13.76 4.23
C SER A 54 1.26 15.21 4.49
N LYS A 55 0.79 15.80 5.60
CA LYS A 55 1.22 17.15 6.01
C LYS A 55 2.72 17.19 6.34
N ALA A 56 3.22 16.22 7.10
CA ALA A 56 4.63 16.13 7.46
C ALA A 56 5.51 15.85 6.22
N ALA A 57 5.08 14.98 5.33
CA ALA A 57 5.78 14.62 4.10
C ALA A 57 5.96 15.81 3.15
N LYS A 58 5.01 16.74 3.06
CA LYS A 58 5.15 18.00 2.31
C LYS A 58 6.34 18.84 2.80
N GLN A 59 6.77 18.67 4.04
CA GLN A 59 7.97 19.27 4.62
C GLN A 59 9.19 18.34 4.50
N ASN A 60 9.09 17.26 3.73
CA ASN A 60 10.14 16.25 3.53
C ASN A 60 10.60 15.54 4.80
N SER A 61 9.82 15.55 5.87
CA SER A 61 10.24 14.96 7.14
C SER A 61 9.08 14.35 7.89
N ILE A 62 9.36 13.23 8.56
CA ILE A 62 8.49 12.64 9.58
C ILE A 62 9.32 12.38 10.84
N THR A 63 8.65 12.27 11.97
CA THR A 63 9.30 11.96 13.24
C THR A 63 9.34 10.45 13.51
N CYS A 64 10.26 10.02 14.39
CA CYS A 64 10.28 8.64 14.87
C CYS A 64 8.97 8.23 15.55
N GLU A 65 8.29 9.17 16.23
CA GLU A 65 7.00 8.88 16.86
C GLU A 65 5.91 8.61 15.83
N GLN A 66 5.92 9.31 14.70
CA GLN A 66 5.00 9.03 13.59
C GLN A 66 5.24 7.65 12.98
N VAL A 67 6.51 7.22 12.83
CA VAL A 67 6.83 5.84 12.41
C VAL A 67 6.28 4.82 13.41
N LYS A 68 6.41 5.07 14.72
CA LYS A 68 5.84 4.19 15.76
C LYS A 68 4.31 4.18 15.75
N LYS A 69 3.65 5.29 15.43
CA LYS A 69 2.18 5.32 15.23
C LYS A 69 1.75 4.40 14.10
N ILE A 70 2.42 4.49 12.94
CA ILE A 70 2.18 3.58 11.80
C ILE A 70 2.39 2.12 12.21
N ALA A 71 3.51 1.84 12.91
CA ALA A 71 3.83 0.50 13.34
C ALA A 71 2.80 -0.06 14.35
N ARG A 72 2.31 0.78 15.27
CA ARG A 72 1.25 0.41 16.22
C ARG A 72 -0.05 0.09 15.50
N TRP A 73 -0.50 0.99 14.60
CA TRP A 73 -1.67 0.75 13.76
C TRP A 73 -1.55 -0.54 12.95
N GLY A 74 -0.38 -0.81 12.39
CA GLY A 74 -0.13 -2.03 11.60
C GLY A 74 0.11 -3.30 12.43
N GLY A 75 -0.03 -3.27 13.76
CA GLY A 75 0.14 -4.44 14.63
C GLY A 75 1.59 -4.93 14.73
N HIS A 76 2.59 -4.02 14.75
CA HIS A 76 3.99 -4.40 14.88
C HIS A 76 4.27 -5.02 16.26
N PRO A 77 4.81 -6.26 16.33
CA PRO A 77 4.88 -7.00 17.59
C PRO A 77 5.95 -6.49 18.57
N MET A 78 6.89 -5.65 18.11
CA MET A 78 8.05 -5.21 18.90
C MET A 78 8.27 -3.69 18.75
N LEU A 79 7.25 -2.90 19.10
CA LEU A 79 7.30 -1.44 18.98
C LEU A 79 8.46 -0.81 19.75
N GLU A 80 8.79 -1.38 20.91
CA GLU A 80 9.87 -0.93 21.78
C GLU A 80 11.27 -1.10 21.17
N LYS A 81 11.42 -1.98 20.19
CA LYS A 81 12.69 -2.19 19.47
C LYS A 81 12.91 -1.20 18.33
N ILE A 82 11.85 -0.56 17.85
CA ILE A 82 11.99 0.40 16.74
C ILE A 82 12.91 1.55 17.17
N ARG A 83 13.93 1.78 16.38
CA ARG A 83 14.88 2.89 16.53
C ARG A 83 14.87 3.69 15.24
N CYS A 84 14.82 5.00 15.37
CA CYS A 84 14.86 5.91 14.23
C CYS A 84 15.69 7.15 14.60
N ASN A 85 16.17 7.83 13.57
CA ASN A 85 16.57 9.22 13.75
C ASN A 85 15.37 10.03 14.29
N PRO A 86 15.57 11.03 15.13
CA PRO A 86 14.49 11.88 15.64
C PRO A 86 13.62 12.43 14.51
N ILE A 87 14.26 12.86 13.43
CA ILE A 87 13.67 13.31 12.17
C ILE A 87 14.16 12.41 11.05
N ILE A 88 13.23 11.88 10.26
CA ILE A 88 13.49 11.03 9.11
C ILE A 88 13.23 11.88 7.87
N ASN A 89 14.27 12.07 7.06
CA ASN A 89 14.18 12.82 5.81
C ASN A 89 13.61 11.91 4.71
N LEU A 90 12.51 12.32 4.11
CA LEU A 90 11.84 11.61 3.03
C LEU A 90 12.28 12.09 1.65
N SER A 91 12.66 13.38 1.51
CA SER A 91 13.05 14.02 0.23
C SER A 91 12.03 13.80 -0.90
N MET A 92 10.73 13.78 -0.56
CA MET A 92 9.66 13.51 -1.52
C MET A 92 9.26 14.72 -2.36
N TYR A 93 9.54 15.93 -1.87
CA TYR A 93 9.13 17.15 -2.52
C TYR A 93 10.32 18.07 -2.83
N LYS A 94 10.23 18.75 -3.97
CA LYS A 94 11.08 19.89 -4.36
C LYS A 94 10.16 21.10 -4.53
N GLY A 95 10.16 22.00 -3.53
CA GLY A 95 9.11 23.01 -3.43
C GLY A 95 7.73 22.37 -3.32
N ASN A 96 6.78 22.76 -4.16
CA ASN A 96 5.42 22.24 -4.17
C ASN A 96 5.23 20.97 -5.06
N SER A 97 6.28 20.53 -5.76
CA SER A 97 6.19 19.40 -6.68
C SER A 97 6.82 18.14 -6.07
N LEU A 98 6.29 16.98 -6.41
CA LEU A 98 6.92 15.70 -6.07
C LEU A 98 8.28 15.58 -6.77
N ALA A 99 9.27 15.03 -6.07
CA ALA A 99 10.55 14.69 -6.67
C ALA A 99 10.37 13.62 -7.76
N SER A 100 11.20 13.68 -8.81
CA SER A 100 11.07 12.79 -9.98
C SER A 100 11.09 11.30 -9.59
N TRP A 101 11.96 10.92 -8.65
CA TRP A 101 12.09 9.54 -8.18
C TRP A 101 10.77 8.95 -7.65
N VAL A 102 9.86 9.77 -7.10
CA VAL A 102 8.56 9.29 -6.62
C VAL A 102 7.79 8.61 -7.75
N LYS A 103 7.90 9.12 -8.97
CA LYS A 103 7.25 8.57 -10.16
C LYS A 103 8.12 7.56 -10.90
N GLU A 104 9.41 7.81 -11.01
CA GLU A 104 10.34 7.05 -11.85
C GLU A 104 10.90 5.81 -11.15
N ASP A 105 11.23 5.90 -9.85
CA ASP A 105 11.76 4.80 -9.04
C ASP A 105 11.20 4.82 -7.61
N PRO A 106 9.96 4.37 -7.39
CA PRO A 106 9.34 4.31 -6.06
C PRO A 106 10.17 3.62 -4.97
N ALA A 107 11.01 2.62 -5.32
CA ALA A 107 11.88 1.93 -4.38
C ALA A 107 12.98 2.83 -3.79
N GLU A 108 13.32 3.93 -4.46
CA GLU A 108 14.26 4.93 -3.94
C GLU A 108 13.80 5.50 -2.58
N GLY A 109 12.48 5.62 -2.37
CA GLY A 109 11.92 5.99 -1.08
C GLY A 109 12.32 5.03 0.04
N LEU A 110 12.31 3.73 -0.23
CA LEU A 110 12.73 2.71 0.74
C LEU A 110 14.23 2.78 1.02
N ARG A 111 15.06 3.02 -0.03
CA ARG A 111 16.50 3.19 0.13
C ARG A 111 16.85 4.42 0.97
N LYS A 112 16.08 5.52 0.84
CA LYS A 112 16.23 6.72 1.67
C LYS A 112 15.82 6.51 3.13
N ILE A 113 14.74 5.80 3.38
CA ILE A 113 14.23 5.56 4.73
C ILE A 113 15.09 4.53 5.48
N ARG A 114 15.55 3.48 4.80
CA ARG A 114 16.23 2.34 5.42
C ARG A 114 17.41 2.69 6.34
N PRO A 115 18.32 3.62 6.00
CA PRO A 115 19.43 4.00 6.89
C PRO A 115 19.00 4.75 8.15
N GLN A 116 17.79 5.31 8.16
CA GLN A 116 17.28 6.19 9.21
C GLN A 116 16.40 5.45 10.23
N VAL A 117 16.00 4.18 9.92
CA VAL A 117 15.14 3.36 10.78
C VAL A 117 15.68 1.96 10.91
N SER A 118 15.50 1.34 12.09
CA SER A 118 15.86 -0.06 12.36
C SER A 118 14.71 -0.79 13.04
N TYR A 119 14.71 -2.12 12.94
CA TYR A 119 13.61 -2.99 13.38
C TYR A 119 12.26 -2.70 12.67
N VAL A 120 12.34 -2.14 11.46
CA VAL A 120 11.19 -1.88 10.59
C VAL A 120 11.40 -2.68 9.30
N GLY A 121 10.60 -3.72 9.11
CA GLY A 121 10.67 -4.60 7.93
C GLY A 121 9.97 -4.01 6.70
N PRO A 122 10.01 -4.75 5.56
CA PRO A 122 9.42 -4.31 4.29
C PRO A 122 8.01 -3.76 4.40
N THR A 123 7.10 -4.49 5.04
CA THR A 123 5.70 -4.09 5.21
C THR A 123 5.55 -2.71 5.86
N TYR A 124 6.32 -2.42 6.90
CA TYR A 124 6.18 -1.15 7.62
C TYR A 124 6.91 0.01 6.91
N MET A 125 8.01 -0.25 6.23
CA MET A 125 8.66 0.76 5.40
C MET A 125 7.76 1.25 4.26
N THR A 126 7.05 0.32 3.60
CA THR A 126 6.09 0.68 2.55
C THR A 126 4.88 1.43 3.10
N LYS A 127 4.43 1.12 4.33
CA LYS A 127 3.38 1.88 5.02
C LYS A 127 3.80 3.32 5.30
N ILE A 128 5.08 3.60 5.60
CA ILE A 128 5.57 4.98 5.73
C ILE A 128 5.34 5.76 4.43
N LEU A 129 5.72 5.19 3.27
CA LEU A 129 5.51 5.83 1.97
C LEU A 129 4.02 6.01 1.66
N ARG A 130 3.23 4.97 1.88
CA ARG A 130 1.79 4.95 1.65
C ARG A 130 1.06 6.07 2.43
N PHE A 131 1.36 6.26 3.70
CA PHE A 131 0.74 7.32 4.50
C PHE A 131 1.30 8.70 4.19
N SER A 132 2.53 8.79 3.68
CA SER A 132 3.16 10.06 3.31
C SER A 132 2.63 10.66 2.01
N VAL A 133 2.39 9.82 0.98
CA VAL A 133 1.85 10.25 -0.33
C VAL A 133 0.90 9.19 -0.86
N PRO A 134 -0.33 9.11 -0.32
CA PRO A 134 -1.29 8.06 -0.65
C PRO A 134 -1.73 8.05 -2.12
N SER A 135 -1.63 9.20 -2.82
CA SER A 135 -1.89 9.25 -4.26
C SER A 135 -0.91 8.43 -5.09
N GLU A 136 0.33 8.31 -4.64
CA GLU A 136 1.42 7.70 -5.39
C GLU A 136 1.83 6.33 -4.87
N PHE A 137 1.58 6.02 -3.59
CA PHE A 137 2.07 4.81 -2.94
C PHE A 137 0.96 3.97 -2.30
N GLY A 138 1.16 2.65 -2.33
CA GLY A 138 0.42 1.68 -1.53
C GLY A 138 1.36 0.90 -0.62
N ALA A 139 0.83 0.33 0.44
CA ALA A 139 1.57 -0.54 1.33
C ALA A 139 1.68 -1.96 0.75
N LEU A 140 2.89 -2.49 0.71
CA LEU A 140 3.09 -3.89 0.36
C LEU A 140 2.94 -4.75 1.61
N ASP A 141 1.73 -5.27 1.80
CA ASP A 141 1.41 -6.12 2.94
C ASP A 141 1.75 -7.60 2.68
N THR A 142 1.94 -8.34 3.74
CA THR A 142 2.22 -9.78 3.68
C THR A 142 1.10 -10.57 3.01
N ARG A 143 -0.17 -10.18 3.21
CA ARG A 143 -1.32 -10.85 2.57
C ARG A 143 -1.30 -10.66 1.06
N ILE A 144 -1.02 -9.43 0.59
CA ILE A 144 -0.83 -9.12 -0.84
C ILE A 144 0.30 -9.97 -1.41
N THR A 145 1.45 -10.05 -0.72
CA THR A 145 2.59 -10.86 -1.17
C THR A 145 2.27 -12.36 -1.23
N ARG A 146 1.51 -12.91 -0.27
CA ARG A 146 1.08 -14.32 -0.28
C ARG A 146 0.18 -14.66 -1.48
N VAL A 147 -0.67 -13.71 -1.89
CA VAL A 147 -1.66 -13.92 -2.96
C VAL A 147 -1.11 -13.61 -4.35
N PHE A 148 -0.27 -12.59 -4.46
CA PHE A 148 0.24 -12.08 -5.74
C PHE A 148 1.75 -12.30 -5.94
N GLY A 149 2.45 -12.82 -4.94
CA GLY A 149 3.86 -13.19 -4.98
C GLY A 149 4.08 -14.69 -4.84
N ARG A 150 5.17 -15.05 -4.16
CA ARG A 150 5.60 -16.44 -3.94
C ARG A 150 5.60 -16.82 -2.46
N GLY A 151 5.75 -18.12 -2.19
CA GLY A 151 5.93 -18.68 -0.83
C GLY A 151 4.66 -19.25 -0.20
N ASP A 152 3.49 -18.94 -0.72
CA ASP A 152 2.22 -19.50 -0.24
C ASP A 152 1.39 -20.10 -1.41
N PRO A 153 1.73 -21.31 -1.87
CA PRO A 153 1.05 -21.93 -3.01
C PRO A 153 -0.44 -22.20 -2.75
N LYS A 154 -0.84 -22.38 -1.48
CA LYS A 154 -2.22 -22.62 -1.10
C LYS A 154 -3.15 -21.44 -1.40
N HIS A 155 -2.65 -20.21 -1.23
CA HIS A 155 -3.47 -18.99 -1.36
C HIS A 155 -3.08 -18.15 -2.57
N SER A 156 -2.03 -18.54 -3.32
CA SER A 156 -1.62 -17.86 -4.54
C SER A 156 -2.79 -17.76 -5.53
N TYR A 157 -2.96 -16.58 -6.12
CA TYR A 157 -3.95 -16.32 -7.15
C TYR A 157 -3.33 -16.11 -8.52
N MET A 158 -2.34 -15.22 -8.57
CA MET A 158 -1.54 -14.94 -9.76
C MET A 158 -0.20 -14.34 -9.36
N HIS A 159 0.85 -14.63 -10.16
CA HIS A 159 2.19 -14.13 -9.89
C HIS A 159 2.41 -12.76 -10.55
N LEU A 160 2.04 -11.68 -9.84
CA LEU A 160 2.32 -10.31 -10.26
C LEU A 160 3.69 -9.83 -9.75
N LEU A 161 4.16 -10.38 -8.61
CA LEU A 161 5.34 -9.92 -7.89
C LEU A 161 6.37 -11.03 -7.75
N ASP A 162 7.64 -10.68 -7.91
CA ASP A 162 8.78 -11.56 -7.63
C ASP A 162 9.24 -11.42 -6.18
N LEU A 163 8.29 -11.47 -5.26
CA LEU A 163 8.53 -11.42 -3.82
C LEU A 163 8.03 -12.68 -3.15
N GLU A 164 8.79 -13.14 -2.15
CA GLU A 164 8.48 -14.33 -1.37
C GLU A 164 7.95 -13.92 0.01
N ALA A 165 6.79 -14.46 0.37
CA ALA A 165 6.32 -14.50 1.75
C ALA A 165 6.76 -15.80 2.42
N GLN A 166 7.14 -15.72 3.68
CA GLN A 166 7.62 -16.85 4.48
C GLN A 166 6.79 -17.02 5.74
N ASP A 167 6.43 -18.27 6.03
CA ASP A 167 5.82 -18.68 7.29
C ASP A 167 6.89 -18.97 8.34
N GLN A 168 6.75 -18.38 9.53
CA GLN A 168 7.57 -18.71 10.71
C GLN A 168 6.80 -19.54 11.74
N GLY A 169 5.68 -20.17 11.33
CA GLY A 169 4.84 -21.01 12.19
C GLY A 169 3.81 -20.21 13.00
N TRP A 170 4.14 -19.02 13.47
CA TRP A 170 3.24 -18.15 14.25
C TRP A 170 2.81 -16.87 13.49
N LYS A 171 3.56 -16.50 12.45
CA LYS A 171 3.30 -15.31 11.63
C LYS A 171 3.96 -15.43 10.27
N TRP A 172 3.27 -14.96 9.26
CA TRP A 172 3.81 -14.71 7.93
C TRP A 172 4.50 -13.34 7.85
N PHE A 173 5.54 -13.23 7.05
CA PHE A 173 6.24 -11.98 6.77
C PHE A 173 6.82 -12.00 5.35
N ILE A 174 7.11 -10.82 4.80
CA ILE A 174 7.84 -10.70 3.54
C ILE A 174 9.30 -11.06 3.83
N LYS A 175 9.81 -12.11 3.16
CA LYS A 175 11.18 -12.57 3.35
C LYS A 175 12.17 -11.43 3.16
N TYR A 176 13.12 -11.31 4.08
CA TYR A 176 14.14 -10.27 4.04
C TYR A 176 15.45 -10.77 4.66
N PRO A 177 16.59 -10.61 3.98
CA PRO A 177 16.75 -10.07 2.62
C PRO A 177 16.28 -11.03 1.52
N GLN A 178 15.92 -10.50 0.35
CA GLN A 178 15.66 -11.24 -0.87
C GLN A 178 16.11 -10.44 -2.11
N PRO A 179 16.55 -11.10 -3.22
CA PRO A 179 17.19 -10.43 -4.35
C PRO A 179 16.33 -9.33 -5.00
N ALA A 180 15.04 -9.55 -5.14
CA ALA A 180 14.14 -8.60 -5.80
C ALA A 180 13.79 -7.37 -4.92
N TRP A 181 14.10 -7.38 -3.63
CA TRP A 181 13.85 -6.27 -2.73
C TRP A 181 15.04 -5.29 -2.70
N PRO A 182 14.85 -3.95 -2.74
CA PRO A 182 13.56 -3.24 -2.75
C PRO A 182 12.97 -2.95 -4.13
N ASP A 183 13.61 -3.32 -5.24
CA ASP A 183 13.27 -2.89 -6.60
C ASP A 183 11.87 -3.36 -7.01
N GLU A 184 11.43 -4.53 -6.55
CA GLU A 184 10.10 -5.07 -6.82
C GLU A 184 8.98 -4.21 -6.22
N TYR A 185 9.29 -3.35 -5.25
CA TYR A 185 8.35 -2.37 -4.77
C TYR A 185 8.01 -1.32 -5.83
N SER A 186 8.98 -0.90 -6.66
CA SER A 186 8.68 -0.02 -7.79
C SER A 186 7.68 -0.67 -8.75
N LYS A 187 7.88 -1.95 -9.08
CA LYS A 187 6.92 -2.70 -9.91
C LYS A 187 5.54 -2.78 -9.26
N PHE A 188 5.45 -3.04 -7.95
CA PHE A 188 4.18 -3.03 -7.22
C PHE A 188 3.47 -1.68 -7.36
N ILE A 189 4.17 -0.57 -7.18
CA ILE A 189 3.59 0.76 -7.35
C ILE A 189 3.15 1.01 -8.79
N PHE A 190 3.90 0.55 -9.80
CA PHE A 190 3.48 0.65 -11.19
C PHE A 190 2.22 -0.18 -11.49
N ILE A 191 2.07 -1.34 -10.86
CA ILE A 191 0.84 -2.14 -10.91
C ILE A 191 -0.34 -1.35 -10.33
N LEU A 192 -0.18 -0.75 -9.15
CA LEU A 192 -1.23 0.07 -8.53
C LEU A 192 -1.63 1.25 -9.43
N ARG A 193 -0.65 1.99 -9.97
CA ARG A 193 -0.90 3.12 -10.89
C ARG A 193 -1.64 2.70 -12.15
N TYR A 194 -1.30 1.53 -12.70
CA TYR A 194 -2.02 0.98 -13.86
C TYR A 194 -3.48 0.66 -13.51
N MET A 195 -3.71 0.03 -12.37
CA MET A 195 -5.08 -0.24 -11.89
C MET A 195 -5.85 1.07 -11.64
N VAL A 196 -5.23 2.06 -10.99
CA VAL A 196 -5.80 3.41 -10.79
C VAL A 196 -6.22 4.02 -12.11
N GLN A 197 -5.34 3.99 -13.11
CA GLN A 197 -5.65 4.51 -14.46
C GLN A 197 -6.87 3.81 -15.05
N LYS A 198 -6.93 2.47 -14.97
CA LYS A 198 -8.07 1.69 -15.51
C LYS A 198 -9.39 2.00 -14.77
N MET A 199 -9.37 2.09 -13.44
CA MET A 199 -10.56 2.42 -12.64
C MET A 199 -11.10 3.81 -12.99
N ASN A 200 -10.21 4.80 -13.06
CA ASN A 200 -10.59 6.17 -13.41
C ASN A 200 -11.05 6.32 -14.87
N GLN A 201 -10.50 5.52 -15.80
CA GLN A 201 -10.97 5.49 -17.20
C GLN A 201 -12.36 4.85 -17.35
N LYS A 202 -12.72 3.89 -16.51
CA LYS A 202 -14.04 3.24 -16.51
C LYS A 202 -15.13 4.07 -15.79
N ASP A 203 -14.80 5.27 -15.29
CA ASP A 203 -15.67 6.14 -14.48
C ASP A 203 -16.28 5.42 -13.25
N ILE A 204 -15.56 4.44 -12.72
CA ILE A 204 -15.92 3.76 -11.46
C ILE A 204 -15.49 4.66 -10.31
N ARG A 205 -16.46 5.27 -9.62
CA ARG A 205 -16.19 6.25 -8.58
C ARG A 205 -15.77 5.60 -7.26
N CYS A 206 -14.65 6.07 -6.69
CA CYS A 206 -14.20 5.64 -5.35
C CYS A 206 -14.96 6.40 -4.26
N PRO A 207 -15.64 5.71 -3.33
CA PRO A 207 -16.47 6.36 -2.29
C PRO A 207 -15.63 6.69 -1.05
N HIS A 208 -14.79 7.72 -1.16
CA HIS A 208 -13.94 8.15 -0.04
C HIS A 208 -14.73 8.72 1.14
N PRO A 209 -14.18 8.64 2.37
CA PRO A 209 -14.64 9.41 3.50
C PRO A 209 -14.56 10.92 3.26
N GLN A 210 -15.58 11.66 3.71
CA GLN A 210 -15.66 13.12 3.54
C GLN A 210 -14.41 13.85 4.06
N MET A 211 -13.85 13.40 5.18
CA MET A 211 -12.64 14.00 5.76
C MET A 211 -11.45 14.05 4.80
N LEU A 212 -11.31 13.08 3.89
CA LEU A 212 -10.22 13.10 2.89
C LEU A 212 -10.41 14.23 1.87
N TYR A 213 -11.66 14.57 1.53
CA TYR A 213 -11.97 15.72 0.68
C TYR A 213 -11.70 17.04 1.41
N ASP A 214 -12.16 17.14 2.66
CA ASP A 214 -12.04 18.34 3.48
C ASP A 214 -10.57 18.74 3.71
N HIS A 215 -9.67 17.75 3.76
CA HIS A 215 -8.22 17.95 3.88
C HIS A 215 -7.47 17.98 2.55
N GLY A 216 -8.16 17.92 1.41
CA GLY A 216 -7.56 17.97 0.07
C GLY A 216 -6.64 16.79 -0.25
N LEU A 217 -6.89 15.63 0.38
CA LEU A 217 -6.12 14.40 0.17
C LEU A 217 -6.71 13.50 -0.92
N ARG A 218 -7.94 13.74 -1.32
CA ARG A 218 -8.62 13.03 -2.41
C ARG A 218 -9.47 14.00 -3.23
N LEU A 219 -9.61 13.69 -4.50
CA LEU A 219 -10.63 14.29 -5.34
C LEU A 219 -11.89 13.39 -5.36
N PRO A 220 -13.11 13.97 -5.42
CA PRO A 220 -14.34 13.19 -5.37
C PRO A 220 -14.41 12.12 -6.47
N GLY A 221 -14.49 10.87 -6.05
CA GLY A 221 -14.65 9.72 -6.94
C GLY A 221 -13.38 9.24 -7.65
N VAL A 222 -12.23 9.90 -7.45
CA VAL A 222 -10.95 9.55 -8.10
C VAL A 222 -10.21 8.50 -7.29
N TRP A 223 -9.91 7.37 -7.90
CA TRP A 223 -9.05 6.34 -7.29
C TRP A 223 -7.59 6.80 -7.22
N GLU A 224 -6.93 6.46 -6.12
CA GLU A 224 -5.51 6.65 -5.90
C GLU A 224 -4.82 5.32 -5.50
N CYS A 225 -3.49 5.30 -5.45
CA CYS A 225 -2.73 4.07 -5.18
C CYS A 225 -3.09 3.42 -3.84
N ALA A 226 -3.29 4.23 -2.80
CA ALA A 226 -3.68 3.73 -1.48
C ALA A 226 -5.06 3.07 -1.48
N ASP A 227 -5.98 3.54 -2.32
CA ASP A 227 -7.35 3.00 -2.40
C ASP A 227 -7.35 1.63 -3.11
N VAL A 228 -6.59 1.52 -4.20
CA VAL A 228 -6.39 0.24 -4.89
C VAL A 228 -5.67 -0.75 -3.98
N GLU A 229 -4.66 -0.32 -3.23
CA GLU A 229 -3.97 -1.15 -2.23
C GLU A 229 -4.95 -1.69 -1.18
N MET A 230 -5.84 -0.86 -0.64
CA MET A 230 -6.88 -1.29 0.31
C MET A 230 -7.81 -2.36 -0.30
N ALA A 231 -8.20 -2.19 -1.57
CA ALA A 231 -9.00 -3.19 -2.28
C ALA A 231 -8.25 -4.52 -2.46
N LEU A 232 -6.98 -4.47 -2.87
CA LEU A 232 -6.13 -5.66 -3.00
C LEU A 232 -5.88 -6.36 -1.66
N PHE A 233 -5.70 -5.58 -0.59
CA PHE A 233 -5.57 -6.14 0.77
C PHE A 233 -6.84 -6.89 1.20
N SER A 234 -8.03 -6.34 0.91
CA SER A 234 -9.30 -6.98 1.22
C SER A 234 -9.48 -8.28 0.44
N PHE A 235 -9.22 -8.26 -0.87
CA PHE A 235 -9.23 -9.44 -1.71
C PHE A 235 -8.28 -10.52 -1.18
N ALA A 236 -7.04 -10.14 -0.87
CA ALA A 236 -6.05 -11.07 -0.34
C ALA A 236 -6.44 -11.61 1.04
N SER A 237 -7.03 -10.79 1.89
CA SER A 237 -7.51 -11.19 3.20
C SER A 237 -8.61 -12.24 3.11
N GLU A 238 -9.58 -12.05 2.22
CA GLU A 238 -10.68 -13.01 2.02
C GLU A 238 -10.17 -14.34 1.47
N ARG A 239 -9.18 -14.33 0.56
CA ARG A 239 -8.58 -15.56 0.06
C ARG A 239 -7.83 -16.35 1.12
N ILE A 240 -7.18 -15.66 2.05
CA ILE A 240 -6.37 -16.30 3.11
C ILE A 240 -7.26 -16.71 4.28
N TYR A 241 -8.25 -15.89 4.61
CA TYR A 241 -9.17 -16.06 5.74
C TYR A 241 -10.61 -15.89 5.27
N PRO A 242 -11.14 -16.84 4.48
CA PRO A 242 -12.51 -16.73 3.98
C PRO A 242 -13.47 -16.62 5.16
N LYS A 243 -14.35 -15.62 5.09
CA LYS A 243 -15.46 -15.53 6.04
C LYS A 243 -16.28 -16.78 5.87
N MET A 244 -16.38 -17.62 6.91
CA MET A 244 -17.29 -18.75 6.88
C MET A 244 -18.70 -18.20 6.63
N ASP A 245 -19.38 -18.76 5.61
CA ASP A 245 -20.78 -18.46 5.36
C ASP A 245 -21.56 -18.64 6.66
N GLN A 246 -22.06 -17.54 7.23
CA GLN A 246 -22.96 -17.56 8.39
C GLN A 246 -24.39 -17.95 7.96
N GLY A 247 -24.52 -18.67 6.85
CA GLY A 247 -25.75 -19.18 6.30
C GLY A 247 -25.90 -20.68 6.53
N ASN A 248 -26.14 -21.09 7.78
CA ASN A 248 -26.92 -22.27 8.21
C ASN A 248 -26.63 -22.58 9.69
N ARG A 249 -27.23 -21.81 10.56
CA ARG A 249 -27.57 -22.28 11.91
C ARG A 249 -29.02 -21.92 12.21
#